data_3d1cc04869fe6dc9076e1912cd62e1d6
#
_entry.id   3d1cc04869fe6dc9076e1912cd62e1d6
#
_cell.length_a   1.000
_cell.length_b   1.000
_cell.length_c   1.000
_cell.angle_alpha   90.00
_cell.angle_beta   90.00
_cell.angle_gamma   90.00
#
_symmetry.space_group_name_H-M   'P 1'
#
loop_
_entity.id
_entity.type
_entity.pdbx_description
1 polymer ?
#
loop_
_entity_poly.entity_id
_entity_poly.type
_entity_poly.pdbx_seq_one_letter_code
_entity_poly.pdbx_strand_id
1 'polypeptide(L)'
;MSDLDWRAVRELMALGSRLREAAERALLPAAAVPVGASAAFEPPVNVWESESEVIVEAELPGARGNDIDLRLAGDALLLGGQLPPESPAGSGSYLRVERPRGRFFRAVTLPAAVSGETTATLHNGVLRVTLPKTERGARKVAIAGEGA
;
A
#
# COMPACT_ATOMS: atom_id res chain seq x y z
N MET A 1 22.65 -5.50 25.95
CA MET A 1 21.24 -5.59 25.53
C MET A 1 20.71 -4.18 25.55
N SER A 2 20.51 -3.61 24.39
CA SER A 2 19.97 -2.25 24.29
C SER A 2 18.49 -2.29 24.69
N ASP A 3 18.14 -1.55 25.73
CA ASP A 3 16.75 -1.31 26.08
C ASP A 3 16.07 -0.64 24.90
N LEU A 4 15.16 -1.37 24.27
CA LEU A 4 14.33 -0.84 23.22
C LEU A 4 13.45 0.25 23.84
N ASP A 5 13.65 1.51 23.43
CA ASP A 5 12.84 2.61 23.94
C ASP A 5 11.39 2.48 23.42
N TRP A 6 10.56 1.84 24.24
CA TRP A 6 9.14 1.61 23.95
C TRP A 6 8.33 2.90 23.79
N ARG A 7 8.86 4.04 24.23
CA ARG A 7 8.25 5.34 23.96
C ARG A 7 8.41 5.71 22.48
N ALA A 8 9.63 5.57 21.95
CA ALA A 8 9.91 5.83 20.54
C ALA A 8 9.12 4.89 19.62
N VAL A 9 9.00 3.61 20.00
CA VAL A 9 8.20 2.64 19.25
C VAL A 9 6.72 3.03 19.22
N ARG A 10 6.15 3.47 20.34
CA ARG A 10 4.75 3.91 20.40
C ARG A 10 4.51 5.20 19.60
N GLU A 11 5.44 6.15 19.65
CA GLU A 11 5.34 7.37 18.85
C GLU A 11 5.43 7.08 17.36
N LEU A 12 6.31 6.17 16.96
CA LEU A 12 6.42 5.74 15.56
C LEU A 12 5.15 5.03 15.08
N MET A 13 4.57 4.15 15.91
CA MET A 13 3.29 3.50 15.60
C MET A 13 2.12 4.49 15.53
N ALA A 14 2.10 5.48 16.42
CA ALA A 14 1.09 6.54 16.41
C ALA A 14 1.22 7.44 15.17
N LEU A 15 2.43 7.72 14.73
CA LEU A 15 2.69 8.47 13.50
C LEU A 15 2.27 7.64 12.27
N GLY A 16 2.56 6.36 12.26
CA GLY A 16 2.14 5.44 11.20
C GLY A 16 0.62 5.35 11.06
N SER A 17 -0.12 5.28 12.18
CA SER A 17 -1.59 5.27 12.14
C SER A 17 -2.18 6.60 11.65
N ARG A 18 -1.61 7.74 12.05
CA ARG A 18 -2.04 9.07 11.55
C ARG A 18 -1.80 9.24 10.05
N LEU A 19 -0.65 8.75 9.58
CA LEU A 19 -0.32 8.79 8.16
C LEU A 19 -1.28 7.89 7.36
N ARG A 20 -1.60 6.72 7.88
CA ARG A 20 -2.59 5.81 7.29
C ARG A 20 -3.98 6.43 7.22
N GLU A 21 -4.48 7.02 8.30
CA GLU A 21 -5.77 7.72 8.31
C GLU A 21 -5.83 8.87 7.30
N ALA A 22 -4.75 9.64 7.18
CA ALA A 22 -4.64 10.71 6.20
C ALA A 22 -4.66 10.17 4.76
N ALA A 23 -3.95 9.08 4.51
CA ALA A 23 -3.91 8.41 3.21
C ALA A 23 -5.27 7.78 2.85
N GLU A 24 -5.95 7.16 3.81
CA GLU A 24 -7.31 6.63 3.62
C GLU A 24 -8.29 7.73 3.20
N ARG A 25 -8.22 8.90 3.82
CA ARG A 25 -9.06 10.06 3.44
C ARG A 25 -8.75 10.57 2.04
N ALA A 26 -7.47 10.53 1.62
CA ALA A 26 -7.05 11.00 0.31
C ALA A 26 -7.45 10.04 -0.83
N LEU A 27 -7.54 8.73 -0.54
CA LEU A 27 -7.88 7.70 -1.52
C LEU A 27 -9.38 7.59 -1.80
N LEU A 28 -10.22 7.96 -0.85
CA LEU A 28 -11.66 7.79 -0.97
C LEU A 28 -12.30 9.07 -1.53
N PRO A 29 -13.18 8.95 -2.55
CA PRO A 29 -13.96 10.10 -2.99
C PRO A 29 -14.77 10.63 -1.82
N ALA A 30 -14.77 11.94 -1.63
CA ALA A 30 -15.38 12.66 -0.49
C ALA A 30 -16.86 12.30 -0.22
N ALA A 31 -17.56 11.73 -1.20
CA ALA A 31 -18.96 11.32 -1.11
C ALA A 31 -19.18 9.90 -0.55
N ALA A 32 -18.15 9.10 -0.36
CA ALA A 32 -18.29 7.67 -0.07
C ALA A 32 -17.91 7.24 1.36
N VAL A 33 -17.47 8.18 2.23
CA VAL A 33 -17.00 7.83 3.56
C VAL A 33 -17.94 8.36 4.63
N PRO A 34 -18.63 7.51 5.38
CA PRO A 34 -19.17 7.90 6.67
C PRO A 34 -17.99 8.30 7.58
N VAL A 35 -18.06 9.48 8.17
CA VAL A 35 -17.10 9.96 9.17
C VAL A 35 -16.96 8.87 10.25
N GLY A 36 -15.76 8.27 10.37
CA GLY A 36 -15.46 7.24 11.37
C GLY A 36 -15.31 5.80 10.86
N ALA A 37 -15.49 5.52 9.56
CA ALA A 37 -15.25 4.17 9.05
C ALA A 37 -13.76 3.93 8.77
N SER A 38 -13.09 3.18 9.63
CA SER A 38 -11.77 2.64 9.35
C SER A 38 -11.84 1.50 8.32
N ALA A 39 -10.72 1.20 7.66
CA ALA A 39 -10.65 0.02 6.80
C ALA A 39 -10.95 -1.25 7.61
N ALA A 40 -11.71 -2.19 7.02
CA ALA A 40 -12.06 -3.44 7.69
C ALA A 40 -10.85 -4.37 7.81
N PHE A 41 -9.90 -4.32 6.86
CA PHE A 41 -8.69 -5.13 6.89
C PHE A 41 -7.53 -4.53 6.08
N GLU A 42 -6.34 -5.02 6.38
CA GLU A 42 -5.13 -4.76 5.61
C GLU A 42 -4.75 -6.02 4.81
N PRO A 43 -4.69 -5.96 3.48
CA PRO A 43 -4.24 -7.11 2.70
C PRO A 43 -2.75 -7.39 2.99
N PRO A 44 -2.37 -8.68 3.17
CA PRO A 44 -0.97 -9.06 3.28
C PRO A 44 -0.21 -8.71 2.00
N VAL A 45 1.02 -8.24 2.14
CA VAL A 45 1.87 -7.87 1.02
C VAL A 45 3.27 -8.45 1.13
N ASN A 46 3.84 -8.78 -0.02
CA ASN A 46 5.26 -9.01 -0.19
C ASN A 46 5.86 -7.86 -0.98
N VAL A 47 7.07 -7.47 -0.63
CA VAL A 47 7.86 -6.49 -1.38
C VAL A 47 9.16 -7.14 -1.81
N TRP A 48 9.42 -7.12 -3.09
CA TRP A 48 10.63 -7.63 -3.69
C TRP A 48 11.37 -6.52 -4.44
N GLU A 49 12.68 -6.51 -4.38
CA GLU A 49 13.53 -5.49 -4.98
C GLU A 49 14.65 -6.13 -5.79
N SER A 50 14.85 -5.63 -7.03
CA SER A 50 16.00 -5.90 -7.86
C SER A 50 16.85 -4.64 -8.10
N GLU A 51 17.84 -4.73 -8.96
CA GLU A 51 18.61 -3.56 -9.38
C GLU A 51 17.75 -2.52 -10.12
N SER A 52 16.76 -2.95 -10.90
CA SER A 52 16.00 -2.11 -11.81
C SER A 52 14.55 -1.82 -11.37
N GLU A 53 13.98 -2.63 -10.48
CA GLU A 53 12.56 -2.53 -10.15
C GLU A 53 12.24 -2.95 -8.71
N VAL A 54 11.11 -2.45 -8.22
CA VAL A 54 10.44 -2.91 -7.01
C VAL A 54 9.14 -3.58 -7.43
N ILE A 55 8.86 -4.76 -6.88
CA ILE A 55 7.60 -5.47 -7.07
C ILE A 55 6.87 -5.56 -5.73
N VAL A 56 5.61 -5.17 -5.73
CA VAL A 56 4.71 -5.33 -4.58
C VAL A 56 3.63 -6.32 -4.98
N GLU A 57 3.46 -7.37 -4.19
CA GLU A 57 2.39 -8.35 -4.35
C GLU A 57 1.45 -8.27 -3.16
N ALA A 58 0.14 -8.19 -3.43
CA ALA A 58 -0.89 -8.14 -2.40
C ALA A 58 -1.93 -9.23 -2.59
N GLU A 59 -2.32 -9.86 -1.49
CA GLU A 59 -3.36 -10.89 -1.46
C GLU A 59 -4.75 -10.26 -1.43
N LEU A 60 -5.47 -10.38 -2.53
CA LEU A 60 -6.82 -9.84 -2.70
C LEU A 60 -7.77 -10.88 -3.35
N PRO A 61 -7.99 -12.02 -2.71
CA PRO A 61 -8.80 -13.09 -3.28
C PRO A 61 -10.25 -12.65 -3.49
N GLY A 62 -10.73 -12.83 -4.70
CA GLY A 62 -12.08 -12.42 -5.11
C GLY A 62 -12.24 -10.95 -5.50
N ALA A 63 -11.15 -10.16 -5.49
CA ALA A 63 -11.16 -8.82 -6.03
C ALA A 63 -11.24 -8.81 -7.56
N ARG A 64 -11.83 -7.75 -8.10
CA ARG A 64 -11.79 -7.37 -9.51
C ARG A 64 -11.00 -6.09 -9.66
N GLY A 65 -10.52 -5.79 -10.85
CA GLY A 65 -9.77 -4.56 -11.09
C GLY A 65 -10.50 -3.27 -10.65
N ASN A 66 -11.82 -3.22 -10.81
CA ASN A 66 -12.64 -2.09 -10.39
C ASN A 66 -12.83 -1.97 -8.86
N ASP A 67 -12.49 -2.99 -8.11
CA ASP A 67 -12.57 -3.00 -6.64
C ASP A 67 -11.32 -2.40 -5.99
N ILE A 68 -10.28 -2.11 -6.80
CA ILE A 68 -8.94 -1.74 -6.34
C ILE A 68 -8.57 -0.34 -6.83
N ASP A 69 -8.08 0.49 -5.93
CA ASP A 69 -7.48 1.79 -6.21
C ASP A 69 -5.99 1.77 -5.78
N LEU A 70 -5.11 2.19 -6.70
CA LEU A 70 -3.67 2.26 -6.49
C LEU A 70 -3.19 3.68 -6.70
N ARG A 71 -2.35 4.18 -5.79
CA ARG A 71 -1.71 5.49 -5.91
C ARG A 71 -0.28 5.45 -5.42
N LEU A 72 0.58 6.22 -6.07
CA LEU A 72 1.91 6.56 -5.58
C LEU A 72 1.85 7.92 -4.87
N ALA A 73 2.34 7.97 -3.65
CA ALA A 73 2.42 9.18 -2.84
C ALA A 73 3.81 9.26 -2.21
N GLY A 74 4.70 10.05 -2.83
CA GLY A 74 6.09 10.14 -2.40
C GLY A 74 6.81 8.79 -2.53
N ASP A 75 7.25 8.25 -1.42
CA ASP A 75 7.92 6.96 -1.30
C ASP A 75 7.00 5.80 -0.90
N ALA A 76 5.68 6.00 -0.98
CA ALA A 76 4.70 4.99 -0.62
C ALA A 76 3.79 4.61 -1.77
N LEU A 77 3.53 3.31 -1.90
CA LEU A 77 2.43 2.77 -2.69
C LEU A 77 1.21 2.64 -1.78
N LEU A 78 0.14 3.31 -2.15
CA LEU A 78 -1.14 3.25 -1.45
C LEU A 78 -2.08 2.31 -2.20
N LEU A 79 -2.54 1.30 -1.51
CA LEU A 79 -3.46 0.28 -2.00
C LEU A 79 -4.75 0.36 -1.19
N GLY A 80 -5.85 0.65 -1.85
CA GLY A 80 -7.17 0.73 -1.22
C GLY A 80 -8.26 0.15 -2.09
N GLY A 81 -9.43 -0.01 -1.51
CA GLY A 81 -10.60 -0.49 -2.24
C GLY A 81 -11.65 -1.13 -1.36
N GLN A 82 -12.54 -1.86 -2.01
CA GLN A 82 -13.65 -2.54 -1.32
C GLN A 82 -13.95 -3.88 -1.99
N LEU A 83 -13.83 -4.95 -1.22
CA LEU A 83 -14.33 -6.26 -1.65
C LEU A 83 -15.84 -6.34 -1.39
N PRO A 84 -16.61 -6.81 -2.37
CA PRO A 84 -18.06 -6.98 -2.19
C PRO A 84 -18.36 -7.98 -1.07
N PRO A 85 -19.48 -7.82 -0.36
CA PRO A 85 -19.90 -8.80 0.63
C PRO A 85 -20.15 -10.15 -0.03
N GLU A 86 -19.85 -11.21 0.68
CA GLU A 86 -20.26 -12.55 0.26
C GLU A 86 -21.74 -12.76 0.61
N SER A 87 -22.47 -13.30 -0.36
CA SER A 87 -23.84 -13.73 -0.13
C SER A 87 -23.89 -15.26 -0.35
N PRO A 88 -24.54 -16.01 0.52
CA PRO A 88 -24.74 -17.43 0.29
C PRO A 88 -25.59 -17.62 -0.96
N ALA A 89 -25.27 -18.65 -1.75
CA ALA A 89 -26.11 -19.03 -2.87
C ALA A 89 -27.39 -19.70 -2.36
N GLY A 90 -28.56 -19.26 -2.85
CA GLY A 90 -29.84 -19.85 -2.50
C GLY A 90 -30.34 -19.51 -1.08
N SER A 91 -31.02 -20.46 -0.43
CA SER A 91 -31.63 -20.30 0.90
C SER A 91 -30.72 -20.65 2.08
N GLY A 92 -29.43 -20.87 1.82
CA GLY A 92 -28.45 -21.20 2.86
C GLY A 92 -28.06 -20.00 3.73
N SER A 93 -27.38 -20.29 4.84
CA SER A 93 -26.77 -19.28 5.71
C SER A 93 -25.35 -19.66 6.05
N TYR A 94 -24.48 -18.65 6.23
CA TYR A 94 -23.12 -18.90 6.71
C TYR A 94 -23.15 -19.33 8.19
N LEU A 95 -22.44 -20.41 8.50
CA LEU A 95 -22.19 -20.81 9.89
C LEU A 95 -20.92 -20.19 10.46
N ARG A 96 -19.99 -19.82 9.58
CA ARG A 96 -18.73 -19.17 9.94
C ARG A 96 -18.27 -18.26 8.79
N VAL A 97 -17.89 -17.05 9.11
CA VAL A 97 -17.32 -16.07 8.18
C VAL A 97 -16.00 -15.58 8.76
N GLU A 98 -14.88 -16.01 8.20
CA GLU A 98 -13.54 -15.67 8.63
C GLU A 98 -12.75 -14.93 7.52
N ARG A 99 -13.21 -15.06 6.27
CA ARG A 99 -12.58 -14.35 5.14
C ARG A 99 -12.86 -12.86 5.23
N PRO A 100 -11.81 -12.01 5.21
CA PRO A 100 -12.02 -10.57 5.27
C PRO A 100 -12.76 -10.06 4.03
N ARG A 101 -13.70 -9.16 4.23
CA ARG A 101 -14.49 -8.47 3.21
C ARG A 101 -14.70 -7.01 3.59
N GLY A 102 -15.20 -6.23 2.66
CA GLY A 102 -15.45 -4.82 2.87
C GLY A 102 -14.25 -3.98 2.47
N ARG A 103 -14.11 -2.84 3.11
CA ARG A 103 -13.04 -1.87 2.80
C ARG A 103 -11.69 -2.37 3.25
N PHE A 104 -10.70 -2.18 2.40
CA PHE A 104 -9.31 -2.46 2.74
C PHE A 104 -8.43 -1.25 2.42
N PHE A 105 -7.32 -1.17 3.13
CA PHE A 105 -6.29 -0.18 2.89
C PHE A 105 -4.93 -0.71 3.33
N ARG A 106 -3.92 -0.45 2.51
CA ARG A 106 -2.52 -0.75 2.83
C ARG A 106 -1.63 0.35 2.28
N ALA A 107 -0.77 0.93 3.12
CA ALA A 107 0.34 1.76 2.70
C ALA A 107 1.62 0.93 2.74
N VAL A 108 2.36 0.90 1.64
CA VAL A 108 3.61 0.15 1.50
C VAL A 108 4.72 1.15 1.23
N THR A 109 5.63 1.32 2.19
CA THR A 109 6.83 2.13 1.99
C THR A 109 7.77 1.42 1.02
N LEU A 110 8.18 2.12 -0.02
CA LEU A 110 9.05 1.57 -1.06
C LEU A 110 10.52 1.67 -0.64
N PRO A 111 11.34 0.65 -0.89
CA PRO A 111 12.74 0.62 -0.48
C PRO A 111 13.62 1.56 -1.30
N ALA A 112 13.11 2.02 -2.46
CA ALA A 112 13.84 2.89 -3.37
C ALA A 112 12.90 3.89 -4.04
N ALA A 113 13.47 4.98 -4.55
CA ALA A 113 12.75 5.90 -5.41
C ALA A 113 12.37 5.21 -6.71
N VAL A 114 11.12 5.38 -7.11
CA VAL A 114 10.56 4.80 -8.31
C VAL A 114 10.17 5.89 -9.30
N SER A 115 10.29 5.58 -10.58
CA SER A 115 9.90 6.46 -11.68
C SER A 115 9.49 5.62 -12.89
N GLY A 116 8.96 6.28 -13.90
CA GLY A 116 8.54 5.62 -15.11
C GLY A 116 7.15 4.99 -15.02
N GLU A 117 6.86 4.12 -15.94
CA GLU A 117 5.53 3.52 -16.08
C GLU A 117 5.36 2.38 -15.07
N THR A 118 4.55 2.64 -14.06
CA THR A 118 4.13 1.61 -13.10
C THR A 118 3.05 0.75 -13.74
N THR A 119 3.20 -0.56 -13.66
CA THR A 119 2.21 -1.52 -14.17
C THR A 119 1.62 -2.33 -13.02
N ALA A 120 0.35 -2.69 -13.16
CA ALA A 120 -0.34 -3.52 -12.19
C ALA A 120 -1.15 -4.62 -12.90
N THR A 121 -1.05 -5.84 -12.40
CA THR A 121 -1.80 -7.00 -12.88
C THR A 121 -2.47 -7.72 -11.71
N LEU A 122 -3.71 -8.14 -11.93
CA LEU A 122 -4.44 -8.97 -10.97
C LEU A 122 -4.65 -10.34 -11.57
N HIS A 123 -4.08 -11.37 -10.94
CA HIS A 123 -4.18 -12.75 -11.41
C HIS A 123 -4.35 -13.70 -10.22
N ASN A 124 -5.33 -14.59 -10.30
CA ASN A 124 -5.62 -15.57 -9.25
C ASN A 124 -5.75 -14.98 -7.83
N GLY A 125 -6.31 -13.76 -7.72
CA GLY A 125 -6.46 -13.08 -6.43
C GLY A 125 -5.20 -12.44 -5.88
N VAL A 126 -4.11 -12.41 -6.64
CA VAL A 126 -2.88 -11.69 -6.31
C VAL A 126 -2.74 -10.47 -7.20
N LEU A 127 -2.66 -9.30 -6.57
CA LEU A 127 -2.31 -8.06 -7.24
C LEU A 127 -0.80 -7.93 -7.26
N ARG A 128 -0.21 -7.82 -8.44
CA ARG A 128 1.21 -7.55 -8.64
C ARG A 128 1.41 -6.16 -9.23
N VAL A 129 2.17 -5.33 -8.53
CA VAL A 129 2.53 -3.98 -8.96
C VAL A 129 4.02 -3.93 -9.23
N THR A 130 4.41 -3.59 -10.44
CA THR A 130 5.81 -3.45 -10.86
C THR A 130 6.15 -1.97 -11.01
N LEU A 131 7.15 -1.53 -10.25
CA LEU A 131 7.56 -0.14 -10.15
C LEU A 131 9.03 -0.02 -10.58
N PRO A 132 9.32 0.54 -11.76
CA PRO A 132 10.70 0.78 -12.19
C PRO A 132 11.40 1.75 -11.23
N LYS A 133 12.63 1.44 -10.86
CA LYS A 133 13.46 2.34 -10.05
C LYS A 133 13.89 3.54 -10.86
N THR A 134 13.99 4.67 -10.18
CA THR A 134 14.69 5.83 -10.75
C THR A 134 16.17 5.47 -10.89
N GLU A 135 16.70 5.60 -12.08
CA GLU A 135 18.14 5.55 -12.23
C GLU A 135 18.76 6.62 -11.35
N ARG A 136 19.46 6.20 -10.31
CA ARG A 136 20.35 7.11 -9.57
C ARG A 136 21.53 7.41 -10.47
N GLY A 137 21.34 8.32 -11.41
CA GLY A 137 22.45 8.93 -12.11
C GLY A 137 23.37 9.56 -11.08
N ALA A 138 24.58 9.07 -10.94
CA ALA A 138 25.61 9.75 -10.18
C ALA A 138 25.77 11.14 -10.77
N ARG A 139 25.18 12.14 -10.10
CA ARG A 139 25.32 13.54 -10.52
C ARG A 139 26.73 13.98 -10.12
N LYS A 140 27.58 14.23 -11.11
CA LYS A 140 28.85 14.88 -10.88
C LYS A 140 28.58 16.28 -10.31
N VAL A 141 28.91 16.48 -9.05
CA VAL A 141 28.85 17.81 -8.43
C VAL A 141 30.12 18.54 -8.83
N ALA A 142 29.98 19.67 -9.53
CA ALA A 142 31.10 20.56 -9.79
C ALA A 142 31.53 21.21 -8.45
N ILE A 143 32.81 21.07 -8.13
CA ILE A 143 33.40 21.72 -6.97
C ILE A 143 33.82 23.13 -7.46
N ALA A 144 33.16 24.18 -6.97
CA ALA A 144 33.63 25.54 -7.12
C ALA A 144 34.65 25.81 -6.01
N GLY A 145 35.90 25.92 -6.37
CA GLY A 145 36.99 26.25 -5.49
C GLY A 145 38.06 27.03 -6.27
N GLU A 146 38.71 28.02 -5.63
CA GLU A 146 39.88 28.65 -6.22
C GLU A 146 40.95 27.57 -6.45
N GLY A 147 41.26 27.36 -7.72
CA GLY A 147 42.43 26.58 -8.11
C GLY A 147 43.69 27.36 -7.71
N ALA A 148 44.51 26.70 -6.97
CA ALA A 148 45.87 27.19 -6.81
C ALA A 148 46.63 27.07 -8.12
#